data_eea0f37c8f691ed1586e3b97cb83653a
#
_entry.id   eea0f37c8f691ed1586e3b97cb83653a
#
_cell.length_a   1.000
_cell.length_b   1.000
_cell.length_c   1.000
_cell.angle_alpha   90.00
_cell.angle_beta   90.00
_cell.angle_gamma   90.00
#
_symmetry.space_group_name_H-M   'P 1'
#
loop_
_entity.id
_entity.type
_entity.pdbx_description
1 polymer ?
#
loop_
_entity_poly.entity_id
_entity_poly.type
_entity_poly.pdbx_seq_one_letter_code
_entity_poly.pdbx_strand_id
1 'polypeptide(L)'
;MHRWMEVGDTFFSEVVSAPEEMLTETGLIGKKARQWAAEHAPDQTLISARELRQIQREVEAIKNHSAAMDLIEAAVDHELSIRWRSQEGDLLRCRPDLCTEDLWVDLKTTREMDILSSFWKSVLDYGYHAQDAHYQSGMEAVGMEARPLRFIVVSTLPPHQCHVVTLPQELVAEGRRILAKSLADIRVRMDLDYWMPDQHGEVIELPVPAHVLWRNT
;
A
#
# COMPACT_ATOMS: atom_id res chain seq x y z
N MET A 1 5.94 0.71 -9.42
CA MET A 1 4.57 1.09 -9.80
C MET A 1 4.25 2.53 -9.38
N HIS A 2 4.38 2.92 -8.09
CA HIS A 2 4.12 4.29 -7.61
C HIS A 2 4.87 5.35 -8.41
N ARG A 3 6.18 5.16 -8.63
CA ARG A 3 6.98 6.09 -9.44
C ARG A 3 6.46 6.26 -10.87
N TRP A 4 5.89 5.20 -11.47
CA TRP A 4 5.27 5.31 -12.78
C TRP A 4 4.04 6.23 -12.75
N MET A 5 3.21 6.17 -11.72
CA MET A 5 2.05 7.08 -11.58
C MET A 5 2.48 8.56 -11.50
N GLU A 6 3.65 8.83 -10.92
CA GLU A 6 4.21 10.18 -10.81
C GLU A 6 4.79 10.70 -12.13
N VAL A 7 5.54 9.88 -12.85
CA VAL A 7 6.35 10.32 -14.01
C VAL A 7 5.87 9.75 -15.34
N GLY A 8 4.82 8.93 -15.34
CA GLY A 8 4.33 8.27 -16.54
C GLY A 8 5.35 7.32 -17.18
N ASP A 9 5.33 7.22 -18.49
CA ASP A 9 6.18 6.30 -19.23
C ASP A 9 7.67 6.65 -19.18
N THR A 10 8.05 7.84 -18.70
CA THR A 10 9.45 8.19 -18.43
C THR A 10 10.08 7.30 -17.37
N PHE A 11 9.26 6.68 -16.48
CA PHE A 11 9.72 5.66 -15.55
C PHE A 11 10.56 4.56 -16.22
N PHE A 12 10.18 4.12 -17.41
CA PHE A 12 10.90 3.05 -18.11
C PHE A 12 12.30 3.46 -18.58
N SER A 13 12.60 4.76 -18.63
CA SER A 13 13.97 5.25 -18.85
C SER A 13 14.77 5.37 -17.54
N GLU A 14 14.12 5.34 -16.38
CA GLU A 14 14.77 5.40 -15.06
C GLU A 14 15.20 4.00 -14.57
N VAL A 15 14.81 2.94 -15.25
CA VAL A 15 15.10 1.56 -14.84
C VAL A 15 15.91 0.83 -15.91
N VAL A 16 16.75 -0.09 -15.48
CA VAL A 16 17.51 -0.99 -16.36
C VAL A 16 17.37 -2.43 -15.89
N SER A 17 17.29 -3.33 -16.86
CA SER A 17 17.34 -4.78 -16.57
C SER A 17 18.68 -5.34 -17.04
N ALA A 18 19.42 -5.96 -16.12
CA ALA A 18 20.66 -6.63 -16.48
C ALA A 18 20.41 -7.77 -17.48
N PRO A 19 21.35 -8.03 -18.43
CA PRO A 19 21.33 -9.20 -19.28
C PRO A 19 21.21 -10.50 -18.48
N GLU A 20 20.56 -11.52 -19.04
CA GLU A 20 20.29 -12.78 -18.33
C GLU A 20 21.57 -13.46 -17.83
N GLU A 21 22.67 -13.38 -18.60
CA GLU A 21 23.97 -13.93 -18.23
C GLU A 21 24.62 -13.25 -17.01
N MET A 22 24.14 -12.08 -16.63
CA MET A 22 24.59 -11.35 -15.44
C MET A 22 23.77 -11.68 -14.19
N LEU A 23 22.64 -12.36 -14.35
CA LEU A 23 21.80 -12.81 -13.25
C LEU A 23 22.36 -14.08 -12.61
N THR A 24 21.83 -14.44 -11.43
CA THR A 24 22.11 -15.75 -10.83
C THR A 24 21.41 -16.87 -11.59
N GLU A 25 21.77 -18.12 -11.35
CA GLU A 25 21.09 -19.29 -11.94
C GLU A 25 19.58 -19.32 -11.69
N THR A 26 19.12 -18.66 -10.61
CA THR A 26 17.71 -18.49 -10.27
C THR A 26 17.08 -17.20 -10.85
N GLY A 27 17.80 -16.46 -11.69
CA GLY A 27 17.33 -15.23 -12.32
C GLY A 27 17.28 -14.01 -11.39
N LEU A 28 17.95 -14.09 -10.23
CA LEU A 28 17.99 -12.98 -9.26
C LEU A 28 19.16 -12.03 -9.53
N ILE A 29 19.01 -10.78 -9.07
CA ILE A 29 20.06 -9.76 -9.14
C ILE A 29 21.16 -10.10 -8.14
N GLY A 30 22.31 -10.53 -8.65
CA GLY A 30 23.51 -10.83 -7.89
C GLY A 30 24.58 -9.75 -8.00
N LYS A 31 25.79 -10.06 -7.52
CA LYS A 31 26.92 -9.14 -7.55
C LYS A 31 27.31 -8.73 -8.98
N LYS A 32 27.31 -9.68 -9.92
CA LYS A 32 27.64 -9.43 -11.34
C LYS A 32 26.68 -8.43 -11.97
N ALA A 33 25.36 -8.61 -11.76
CA ALA A 33 24.36 -7.70 -12.31
C ALA A 33 24.49 -6.28 -11.74
N ARG A 34 24.77 -6.15 -10.44
CA ARG A 34 24.99 -4.84 -9.81
C ARG A 34 26.25 -4.14 -10.32
N GLN A 35 27.34 -4.90 -10.52
CA GLN A 35 28.56 -4.36 -11.10
C GLN A 35 28.32 -3.91 -12.54
N TRP A 36 27.66 -4.74 -13.34
CA TRP A 36 27.29 -4.41 -14.71
C TRP A 36 26.46 -3.12 -14.78
N ALA A 37 25.44 -2.98 -13.93
CA ALA A 37 24.59 -1.79 -13.89
C ALA A 37 25.40 -0.53 -13.49
N ALA A 38 26.29 -0.62 -12.52
CA ALA A 38 27.16 0.49 -12.14
C ALA A 38 28.08 0.97 -13.27
N GLU A 39 28.47 0.06 -14.18
CA GLU A 39 29.36 0.37 -15.30
C GLU A 39 28.60 0.89 -16.53
N HIS A 40 27.35 0.41 -16.77
CA HIS A 40 26.62 0.66 -18.01
C HIS A 40 25.39 1.55 -17.86
N ALA A 41 24.84 1.66 -16.65
CA ALA A 41 23.63 2.40 -16.36
C ALA A 41 23.66 2.98 -14.92
N PRO A 42 24.66 3.82 -14.56
CA PRO A 42 24.89 4.26 -13.18
C PRO A 42 23.72 5.09 -12.62
N ASP A 43 22.98 5.78 -13.48
CA ASP A 43 21.87 6.66 -13.09
C ASP A 43 20.50 5.97 -13.12
N GLN A 44 20.47 4.66 -13.45
CA GLN A 44 19.22 3.91 -13.54
C GLN A 44 19.09 2.91 -12.37
N THR A 45 17.83 2.65 -11.99
CA THR A 45 17.53 1.63 -10.97
C THR A 45 17.57 0.23 -11.62
N LEU A 46 18.43 -0.64 -11.09
CA LEU A 46 18.53 -2.01 -11.55
C LEU A 46 17.35 -2.85 -11.04
N ILE A 47 16.58 -3.43 -11.98
CA ILE A 47 15.52 -4.40 -11.71
C ILE A 47 15.74 -5.67 -12.54
N SER A 48 15.13 -6.78 -12.16
CA SER A 48 15.18 -7.98 -12.97
C SER A 48 14.27 -7.87 -14.20
N ALA A 49 14.59 -8.58 -15.28
CA ALA A 49 13.73 -8.64 -16.47
C ALA A 49 12.31 -9.17 -16.14
N ARG A 50 12.20 -10.02 -15.12
CA ARG A 50 10.91 -10.53 -14.64
C ARG A 50 10.09 -9.40 -13.99
N GLU A 51 10.71 -8.62 -13.10
CA GLU A 51 10.07 -7.48 -12.43
C GLU A 51 9.67 -6.42 -13.45
N LEU A 52 10.55 -6.10 -14.42
CA LEU A 52 10.24 -5.16 -15.48
C LEU A 52 9.00 -5.60 -16.27
N ARG A 53 8.96 -6.86 -16.72
CA ARG A 53 7.79 -7.38 -17.43
C ARG A 53 6.52 -7.38 -16.60
N GLN A 54 6.63 -7.65 -15.31
CA GLN A 54 5.49 -7.60 -14.38
C GLN A 54 4.96 -6.16 -14.28
N ILE A 55 5.83 -5.19 -14.01
CA ILE A 55 5.46 -3.77 -13.92
C ILE A 55 4.81 -3.29 -15.22
N GLN A 56 5.37 -3.67 -16.38
CA GLN A 56 4.78 -3.32 -17.69
C GLN A 56 3.34 -3.80 -17.84
N ARG A 57 3.04 -5.04 -17.42
CA ARG A 57 1.69 -5.60 -17.48
C ARG A 57 0.73 -4.95 -16.50
N GLU A 58 1.20 -4.64 -15.30
CA GLU A 58 0.42 -3.93 -14.28
C GLU A 58 0.11 -2.50 -14.74
N VAL A 59 1.09 -1.80 -15.32
CA VAL A 59 0.90 -0.48 -15.94
C VAL A 59 -0.12 -0.53 -17.06
N GLU A 60 -0.02 -1.53 -17.93
CA GLU A 60 -0.99 -1.71 -19.03
C GLU A 60 -2.41 -1.95 -18.49
N ALA A 61 -2.55 -2.72 -17.43
CA ALA A 61 -3.84 -2.94 -16.77
C ALA A 61 -4.43 -1.64 -16.21
N ILE A 62 -3.61 -0.77 -15.62
CA ILE A 62 -4.04 0.55 -15.14
C ILE A 62 -4.43 1.44 -16.32
N LYS A 63 -3.61 1.51 -17.38
CA LYS A 63 -3.89 2.32 -18.59
C LYS A 63 -5.21 1.94 -19.27
N ASN A 64 -5.58 0.68 -19.20
CA ASN A 64 -6.84 0.18 -19.76
C ASN A 64 -8.06 0.39 -18.83
N HIS A 65 -7.87 0.99 -17.64
CA HIS A 65 -8.94 1.26 -16.68
C HIS A 65 -9.23 2.76 -16.60
N SER A 66 -10.30 3.24 -17.26
CA SER A 66 -10.58 4.67 -17.40
C SER A 66 -10.63 5.41 -16.06
N ALA A 67 -11.38 4.89 -15.07
CA ALA A 67 -11.47 5.56 -13.76
C ALA A 67 -10.13 5.62 -13.00
N ALA A 68 -9.19 4.69 -13.24
CA ALA A 68 -7.86 4.77 -12.66
C ALA A 68 -7.03 5.86 -13.36
N MET A 69 -7.13 5.95 -14.68
CA MET A 69 -6.46 6.99 -15.46
C MET A 69 -7.01 8.37 -15.13
N ASP A 70 -8.33 8.54 -15.01
CA ASP A 70 -8.97 9.80 -14.60
C ASP A 70 -8.39 10.31 -13.26
N LEU A 71 -8.19 9.42 -12.28
CA LEU A 71 -7.59 9.76 -10.98
C LEU A 71 -6.11 10.14 -11.10
N ILE A 72 -5.35 9.44 -11.93
CA ILE A 72 -3.92 9.73 -12.16
C ILE A 72 -3.75 11.06 -12.87
N GLU A 73 -4.57 11.33 -13.89
CA GLU A 73 -4.53 12.59 -14.67
C GLU A 73 -5.03 13.79 -13.86
N ALA A 74 -5.95 13.57 -12.91
CA ALA A 74 -6.44 14.62 -12.01
C ALA A 74 -5.52 14.88 -10.82
N ALA A 75 -4.43 14.14 -10.66
CA ALA A 75 -3.52 14.30 -9.53
C ALA A 75 -2.80 15.65 -9.61
N VAL A 76 -2.84 16.40 -8.52
CA VAL A 76 -2.12 17.68 -8.35
C VAL A 76 -0.83 17.51 -7.56
N ASP A 77 -0.75 16.46 -6.72
CA ASP A 77 0.43 16.09 -5.94
C ASP A 77 0.61 14.58 -5.89
N HIS A 78 1.87 14.17 -5.72
CA HIS A 78 2.28 12.77 -5.57
C HIS A 78 3.10 12.62 -4.29
N GLU A 79 2.82 11.54 -3.53
CA GLU A 79 3.57 11.21 -2.31
C GLU A 79 3.65 12.39 -1.31
N LEU A 80 2.60 13.24 -1.26
CA LEU A 80 2.57 14.42 -0.40
C LEU A 80 2.54 14.03 1.08
N SER A 81 3.55 14.45 1.82
CA SER A 81 3.63 14.18 3.25
C SER A 81 2.83 15.21 4.05
N ILE A 82 1.76 14.77 4.67
CA ILE A 82 0.86 15.58 5.49
C ILE A 82 1.08 15.24 6.96
N ARG A 83 1.18 16.27 7.81
CA ARG A 83 1.36 16.12 9.26
C ARG A 83 0.37 16.99 10.00
N TRP A 84 -0.22 16.45 11.06
CA TRP A 84 -1.16 17.18 11.92
C TRP A 84 -1.07 16.73 13.37
N ARG A 85 -1.73 17.44 14.25
CA ARG A 85 -1.95 17.00 15.64
C ARG A 85 -3.38 16.55 15.82
N SER A 86 -3.54 15.40 16.50
CA SER A 86 -4.86 14.96 16.96
C SER A 86 -5.39 15.89 18.06
N GLN A 87 -6.65 15.73 18.43
CA GLN A 87 -7.23 16.47 19.55
C GLN A 87 -6.53 16.16 20.87
N GLU A 88 -5.99 14.97 21.03
CA GLU A 88 -5.20 14.51 22.18
C GLU A 88 -3.74 14.96 22.12
N GLY A 89 -3.32 15.63 21.06
CA GLY A 89 -1.99 16.18 20.88
C GLY A 89 -0.98 15.25 20.16
N ASP A 90 -1.39 14.06 19.73
CA ASP A 90 -0.51 13.14 19.00
C ASP A 90 -0.07 13.76 17.67
N LEU A 91 1.20 13.65 17.36
CA LEU A 91 1.73 14.04 16.06
C LEU A 91 1.51 12.91 15.07
N LEU A 92 0.58 13.11 14.16
CA LEU A 92 0.19 12.16 13.13
C LEU A 92 0.73 12.57 11.76
N ARG A 93 0.86 11.60 10.88
CA ARG A 93 1.24 11.83 9.49
C ARG A 93 0.60 10.80 8.57
N CYS A 94 0.33 11.21 7.34
CA CYS A 94 0.02 10.31 6.24
C CYS A 94 0.78 10.72 4.98
N ARG A 95 0.78 9.84 3.98
CA ARG A 95 1.37 10.11 2.68
C ARG A 95 0.60 9.32 1.63
N PRO A 96 -0.48 9.89 1.07
CA PRO A 96 -1.17 9.29 -0.04
C PRO A 96 -0.28 9.25 -1.28
N ASP A 97 -0.46 8.23 -2.11
CA ASP A 97 0.31 8.07 -3.34
C ASP A 97 -0.02 9.16 -4.36
N LEU A 98 -1.30 9.53 -4.46
CA LEU A 98 -1.78 10.64 -5.29
C LEU A 98 -2.76 11.50 -4.48
N CYS A 99 -2.71 12.82 -4.71
CA CYS A 99 -3.69 13.77 -4.23
C CYS A 99 -4.33 14.46 -5.43
N THR A 100 -5.64 14.44 -5.54
CA THR A 100 -6.40 15.36 -6.40
C THR A 100 -6.88 16.54 -5.57
N GLU A 101 -7.59 17.49 -6.17
CA GLU A 101 -8.14 18.65 -5.43
C GLU A 101 -9.08 18.20 -4.29
N ASP A 102 -9.78 17.10 -4.45
CA ASP A 102 -10.85 16.68 -3.53
C ASP A 102 -10.78 15.22 -3.05
N LEU A 103 -9.82 14.42 -3.55
CA LEU A 103 -9.67 13.00 -3.23
C LEU A 103 -8.21 12.64 -3.00
N TRP A 104 -7.99 11.64 -2.17
CA TRP A 104 -6.70 10.97 -2.04
C TRP A 104 -6.79 9.53 -2.54
N VAL A 105 -5.71 9.07 -3.13
CA VAL A 105 -5.62 7.77 -3.79
C VAL A 105 -4.42 7.02 -3.25
N ASP A 106 -4.58 5.72 -3.12
CA ASP A 106 -3.51 4.83 -2.70
C ASP A 106 -3.48 3.60 -3.63
N LEU A 107 -2.30 3.26 -4.14
CA LEU A 107 -2.10 2.12 -5.02
C LEU A 107 -1.84 0.86 -4.21
N LYS A 108 -2.56 -0.19 -4.53
CA LYS A 108 -2.37 -1.51 -3.93
C LYS A 108 -2.09 -2.56 -5.00
N THR A 109 -1.10 -3.39 -4.75
CA THR A 109 -0.92 -4.62 -5.53
C THR A 109 -1.43 -5.82 -4.72
N THR A 110 -2.01 -6.78 -5.40
CA THR A 110 -2.51 -8.01 -4.78
C THR A 110 -2.11 -9.24 -5.59
N ARG A 111 -2.04 -10.39 -4.93
CA ARG A 111 -1.86 -11.69 -5.61
C ARG A 111 -3.18 -12.40 -5.88
N GLU A 112 -4.29 -11.73 -5.67
CA GLU A 112 -5.61 -12.27 -5.96
C GLU A 112 -5.95 -12.08 -7.44
N MET A 113 -6.45 -13.13 -8.08
CA MET A 113 -6.87 -13.09 -9.48
C MET A 113 -8.25 -12.43 -9.64
N ASP A 114 -9.13 -12.62 -8.65
CA ASP A 114 -10.44 -11.98 -8.56
C ASP A 114 -10.42 -10.98 -7.40
N ILE A 115 -10.15 -9.71 -7.75
CA ILE A 115 -10.01 -8.63 -6.77
C ILE A 115 -11.33 -8.41 -6.03
N LEU A 116 -12.46 -8.38 -6.75
CA LEU A 116 -13.75 -7.99 -6.16
C LEU A 116 -14.24 -8.98 -5.11
N SER A 117 -13.92 -10.27 -5.26
CA SER A 117 -14.35 -11.30 -4.31
C SER A 117 -13.39 -11.52 -3.15
N SER A 118 -12.12 -11.13 -3.27
CA SER A 118 -11.08 -11.53 -2.32
C SER A 118 -10.30 -10.38 -1.68
N PHE A 119 -10.29 -9.20 -2.27
CA PHE A 119 -9.50 -8.06 -1.76
C PHE A 119 -9.91 -7.62 -0.34
N TRP A 120 -11.15 -7.90 0.08
CA TRP A 120 -11.60 -7.62 1.45
C TRP A 120 -10.73 -8.31 2.52
N LYS A 121 -10.13 -9.47 2.22
CA LYS A 121 -9.17 -10.12 3.12
C LYS A 121 -7.94 -9.24 3.32
N SER A 122 -7.37 -8.73 2.22
CA SER A 122 -6.24 -7.80 2.28
C SER A 122 -6.60 -6.53 3.04
N VAL A 123 -7.83 -6.03 2.90
CA VAL A 123 -8.32 -4.87 3.66
C VAL A 123 -8.25 -5.11 5.17
N LEU A 124 -8.64 -6.30 5.63
CA LEU A 124 -8.61 -6.65 7.05
C LEU A 124 -7.17 -7.00 7.51
N ASP A 125 -6.46 -7.83 6.77
CA ASP A 125 -5.14 -8.34 7.15
C ASP A 125 -4.08 -7.22 7.21
N TYR A 126 -4.15 -6.24 6.29
CA TYR A 126 -3.21 -5.12 6.23
C TYR A 126 -3.76 -3.81 6.82
N GLY A 127 -4.99 -3.82 7.34
CA GLY A 127 -5.58 -2.66 8.01
C GLY A 127 -5.91 -1.49 7.07
N TYR A 128 -6.24 -1.73 5.80
CA TYR A 128 -6.56 -0.65 4.85
C TYR A 128 -7.79 0.16 5.26
N HIS A 129 -8.71 -0.42 6.01
CA HIS A 129 -9.84 0.30 6.61
C HIS A 129 -9.39 1.29 7.71
N ALA A 130 -8.34 0.95 8.48
CA ALA A 130 -7.72 1.88 9.41
C ALA A 130 -6.90 2.95 8.67
N GLN A 131 -6.23 2.60 7.57
CA GLN A 131 -5.55 3.55 6.70
C GLN A 131 -6.53 4.57 6.12
N ASP A 132 -7.69 4.13 5.62
CA ASP A 132 -8.73 5.03 5.09
C ASP A 132 -9.22 6.01 6.17
N ALA A 133 -9.56 5.49 7.37
CA ALA A 133 -9.97 6.33 8.49
C ALA A 133 -8.89 7.35 8.89
N HIS A 134 -7.63 6.95 8.88
CA HIS A 134 -6.49 7.81 9.21
C HIS A 134 -6.30 8.91 8.15
N TYR A 135 -6.43 8.56 6.87
CA TYR A 135 -6.30 9.53 5.77
C TYR A 135 -7.46 10.53 5.76
N GLN A 136 -8.69 10.09 6.06
CA GLN A 136 -9.81 11.01 6.23
C GLN A 136 -9.54 12.04 7.34
N SER A 137 -8.95 11.62 8.48
CA SER A 137 -8.53 12.56 9.52
C SER A 137 -7.46 13.53 9.05
N GLY A 138 -6.58 13.09 8.16
CA GLY A 138 -5.58 13.96 7.51
C GLY A 138 -6.23 14.99 6.57
N MET A 139 -7.25 14.57 5.77
CA MET A 139 -8.02 15.49 4.94
C MET A 139 -8.68 16.59 5.78
N GLU A 140 -9.40 16.21 6.85
CA GLU A 140 -10.02 17.16 7.77
C GLU A 140 -9.01 18.15 8.36
N ALA A 141 -7.82 17.66 8.73
CA ALA A 141 -6.78 18.47 9.33
C ALA A 141 -6.20 19.54 8.39
N VAL A 142 -6.25 19.32 7.07
CA VAL A 142 -5.84 20.32 6.06
C VAL A 142 -7.01 21.11 5.49
N GLY A 143 -8.21 20.98 6.06
CA GLY A 143 -9.39 21.74 5.67
C GLY A 143 -10.13 21.18 4.46
N MET A 144 -9.85 19.95 4.07
CA MET A 144 -10.61 19.23 3.04
C MET A 144 -11.85 18.54 3.65
N GLU A 145 -12.87 18.31 2.83
CA GLU A 145 -13.96 17.42 3.21
C GLU A 145 -13.46 15.97 3.30
N ALA A 146 -13.70 15.30 4.43
CA ALA A 146 -13.34 13.89 4.56
C ALA A 146 -14.14 13.03 3.57
N ARG A 147 -13.44 12.35 2.68
CA ARG A 147 -14.00 11.46 1.67
C ARG A 147 -13.31 10.10 1.73
N PRO A 148 -14.01 9.01 1.37
CA PRO A 148 -13.40 7.70 1.30
C PRO A 148 -12.18 7.70 0.37
N LEU A 149 -11.09 7.09 0.84
CA LEU A 149 -9.89 6.86 0.05
C LEU A 149 -10.23 6.05 -1.20
N ARG A 150 -9.59 6.38 -2.31
CA ARG A 150 -9.67 5.59 -3.53
C ARG A 150 -8.48 4.65 -3.57
N PHE A 151 -8.74 3.35 -3.66
CA PHE A 151 -7.70 2.36 -3.87
C PHE A 151 -7.67 1.95 -5.34
N ILE A 152 -6.56 2.21 -6.04
CA ILE A 152 -6.29 1.59 -7.33
C ILE A 152 -5.64 0.24 -7.01
N VAL A 153 -6.36 -0.85 -7.27
CA VAL A 153 -5.91 -2.20 -6.94
C VAL A 153 -5.57 -2.95 -8.21
N VAL A 154 -4.34 -3.47 -8.28
CA VAL A 154 -3.84 -4.22 -9.45
C VAL A 154 -3.41 -5.61 -9.04
N SER A 155 -3.86 -6.63 -9.77
CA SER A 155 -3.38 -8.00 -9.58
C SER A 155 -2.00 -8.20 -10.22
N THR A 156 -1.07 -8.74 -9.43
CA THR A 156 0.25 -9.16 -9.91
C THR A 156 0.20 -10.48 -10.71
N LEU A 157 -0.95 -11.16 -10.70
CA LEU A 157 -1.18 -12.41 -11.42
C LEU A 157 -2.00 -12.19 -12.69
N PRO A 158 -1.73 -12.95 -13.76
CA PRO A 158 -2.57 -12.90 -14.95
C PRO A 158 -4.05 -13.19 -14.63
N PRO A 159 -5.00 -12.50 -15.26
CA PRO A 159 -4.86 -11.54 -16.37
C PRO A 159 -4.52 -10.09 -15.96
N HIS A 160 -4.00 -9.83 -14.77
CA HIS A 160 -3.61 -8.52 -14.26
C HIS A 160 -4.82 -7.55 -14.18
N GLN A 161 -5.88 -7.98 -13.48
CA GLN A 161 -7.05 -7.12 -13.26
C GLN A 161 -6.66 -5.82 -12.55
N CYS A 162 -7.31 -4.73 -12.94
CA CYS A 162 -7.24 -3.45 -12.26
C CYS A 162 -8.65 -3.02 -11.86
N HIS A 163 -8.82 -2.52 -10.64
CA HIS A 163 -10.07 -1.95 -10.15
C HIS A 163 -9.80 -0.70 -9.31
N VAL A 164 -10.70 0.26 -9.38
CA VAL A 164 -10.77 1.37 -8.42
C VAL A 164 -11.86 1.03 -7.42
N VAL A 165 -11.49 0.92 -6.16
CA VAL A 165 -12.42 0.54 -5.09
C VAL A 165 -12.43 1.57 -3.97
N THR A 166 -13.56 1.63 -3.26
CA THR A 166 -13.73 2.35 -2.00
C THR A 166 -14.23 1.39 -0.95
N LEU A 167 -13.95 1.68 0.32
CA LEU A 167 -14.44 0.86 1.41
C LEU A 167 -15.83 1.33 1.87
N PRO A 168 -16.71 0.38 2.27
CA PRO A 168 -17.97 0.72 2.92
C PRO A 168 -17.74 1.51 4.22
N GLN A 169 -18.67 2.40 4.55
CA GLN A 169 -18.57 3.25 5.75
C GLN A 169 -18.47 2.45 7.04
N GLU A 170 -19.09 1.27 7.08
CA GLU A 170 -19.03 0.36 8.23
C GLU A 170 -17.60 -0.14 8.48
N LEU A 171 -16.84 -0.47 7.42
CA LEU A 171 -15.43 -0.85 7.54
C LEU A 171 -14.56 0.33 7.94
N VAL A 172 -14.79 1.51 7.40
CA VAL A 172 -14.05 2.72 7.77
C VAL A 172 -14.33 3.10 9.24
N ALA A 173 -15.57 2.95 9.72
CA ALA A 173 -15.92 3.18 11.12
C ALA A 173 -15.19 2.20 12.06
N GLU A 174 -15.08 0.93 11.67
CA GLU A 174 -14.29 -0.05 12.42
C GLU A 174 -12.79 0.30 12.38
N GLY A 175 -12.28 0.72 11.22
CA GLY A 175 -10.92 1.22 11.08
C GLY A 175 -10.63 2.40 12.03
N ARG A 176 -11.56 3.34 12.15
CA ARG A 176 -11.47 4.49 13.09
C ARG A 176 -11.41 4.02 14.54
N ARG A 177 -12.23 3.02 14.90
CA ARG A 177 -12.22 2.42 16.25
C ARG A 177 -10.89 1.75 16.57
N ILE A 178 -10.34 0.98 15.63
CA ILE A 178 -9.04 0.33 15.76
C ILE A 178 -7.93 1.37 15.92
N LEU A 179 -7.93 2.40 15.09
CA LEU A 179 -6.94 3.48 15.15
C LEU A 179 -6.96 4.20 16.50
N ALA A 180 -8.14 4.57 16.98
CA ALA A 180 -8.31 5.23 18.29
C ALA A 180 -7.78 4.36 19.44
N LYS A 181 -8.09 3.04 19.42
CA LYS A 181 -7.57 2.09 20.42
C LYS A 181 -6.04 1.98 20.34
N SER A 182 -5.48 1.87 19.14
CA SER A 182 -4.04 1.75 18.96
C SER A 182 -3.29 3.00 19.41
N LEU A 183 -3.80 4.19 19.14
CA LEU A 183 -3.21 5.44 19.59
C LEU A 183 -3.29 5.57 21.12
N ALA A 184 -4.39 5.15 21.74
CA ALA A 184 -4.49 5.13 23.20
C ALA A 184 -3.49 4.17 23.83
N ASP A 185 -3.33 2.95 23.28
CA ASP A 185 -2.33 1.99 23.75
C ASP A 185 -0.89 2.52 23.60
N ILE A 186 -0.57 3.14 22.46
CA ILE A 186 0.73 3.77 22.24
C ILE A 186 1.03 4.85 23.30
N ARG A 187 0.06 5.72 23.61
CA ARG A 187 0.23 6.76 24.63
C ARG A 187 0.54 6.14 26.01
N VAL A 188 -0.23 5.13 26.42
CA VAL A 188 0.03 4.42 27.68
C VAL A 188 1.42 3.82 27.72
N ARG A 189 1.85 3.17 26.62
CA ARG A 189 3.19 2.58 26.55
C ARG A 189 4.30 3.62 26.55
N MET A 190 4.08 4.77 25.91
CA MET A 190 5.00 5.91 25.98
C MET A 190 5.14 6.47 27.40
N ASP A 191 4.02 6.65 28.11
CA ASP A 191 3.99 7.16 29.46
C ASP A 191 4.68 6.21 30.47
N LEU A 192 4.54 4.91 30.24
CA LEU A 192 5.15 3.87 31.08
C LEU A 192 6.57 3.49 30.66
N ASP A 193 7.04 3.96 29.51
CA ASP A 193 8.29 3.51 28.84
C ASP A 193 8.38 1.97 28.76
N TYR A 194 7.23 1.32 28.48
CA TYR A 194 7.09 -0.14 28.46
C TYR A 194 6.49 -0.64 27.14
N TRP A 195 7.30 -1.34 26.35
CA TRP A 195 6.97 -1.79 24.99
C TRP A 195 6.85 -3.31 24.84
N MET A 196 6.93 -4.06 25.93
CA MET A 196 6.76 -5.50 25.90
C MET A 196 5.29 -5.90 25.75
N PRO A 197 5.00 -7.07 25.16
CA PRO A 197 3.64 -7.63 25.16
C PRO A 197 3.09 -7.78 26.59
N ASP A 198 1.81 -7.63 26.78
CA ASP A 198 1.15 -7.66 28.11
C ASP A 198 1.38 -8.99 28.86
N GLN A 199 1.56 -10.09 28.12
CA GLN A 199 1.82 -11.44 28.66
C GLN A 199 3.28 -11.88 28.43
N HIS A 200 4.21 -10.91 28.38
CA HIS A 200 5.62 -11.20 28.20
C HIS A 200 6.16 -12.06 29.36
N GLY A 201 6.78 -13.20 29.02
CA GLY A 201 7.32 -14.15 30.00
C GLY A 201 6.34 -15.20 30.53
N GLU A 202 5.09 -15.18 30.07
CA GLU A 202 4.06 -16.14 30.43
C GLU A 202 3.95 -17.28 29.39
N VAL A 203 3.51 -18.44 29.84
CA VAL A 203 3.06 -19.51 28.93
C VAL A 203 1.58 -19.28 28.64
N ILE A 204 1.25 -19.06 27.36
CA ILE A 204 -0.10 -18.71 26.95
C ILE A 204 -0.72 -19.88 26.19
N GLU A 205 -1.90 -20.28 26.60
CA GLU A 205 -2.72 -21.19 25.79
C GLU A 205 -3.36 -20.39 24.65
N LEU A 206 -3.11 -20.80 23.40
CA LEU A 206 -3.67 -20.13 22.24
C LEU A 206 -5.19 -20.33 22.21
N PRO A 207 -5.97 -19.22 22.10
CA PRO A 207 -7.42 -19.32 21.97
C PRO A 207 -7.78 -19.98 20.63
N VAL A 208 -8.71 -20.92 20.65
CA VAL A 208 -9.22 -21.54 19.43
C VAL A 208 -10.08 -20.51 18.68
N PRO A 209 -9.73 -20.16 17.43
CA PRO A 209 -10.55 -19.23 16.65
C PRO A 209 -11.96 -19.80 16.43
N ALA A 210 -12.98 -18.94 16.55
CA ALA A 210 -14.39 -19.34 16.46
C ALA A 210 -14.69 -20.18 15.18
N HIS A 211 -14.12 -19.78 14.03
CA HIS A 211 -14.32 -20.50 12.76
C HIS A 211 -13.74 -21.94 12.74
N VAL A 212 -12.85 -22.28 13.66
CA VAL A 212 -12.30 -23.65 13.79
C VAL A 212 -13.28 -24.55 14.55
N LEU A 213 -14.02 -23.97 15.50
CA LEU A 213 -15.00 -24.70 16.30
C LEU A 213 -16.24 -25.12 15.51
N TRP A 214 -16.59 -24.38 14.45
CA TRP A 214 -17.78 -24.64 13.62
C TRP A 214 -17.55 -25.57 12.42
N ARG A 215 -16.32 -26.06 12.21
CA ARG A 215 -16.03 -26.99 11.10
C ARG A 215 -16.51 -28.44 11.35
N ASN A 216 -16.96 -28.76 12.54
CA ASN A 216 -17.37 -30.12 12.95
C ASN A 216 -18.87 -30.22 13.31
N THR A 217 -19.67 -29.22 12.92
CA THR A 217 -21.14 -29.27 13.00
C THR A 217 -21.73 -29.12 11.58
#